data_4e09c5925d345539e708b432062aebcf
#
_entry.id   4e09c5925d345539e708b432062aebcf
#
_cell.length_a   1.000
_cell.length_b   1.000
_cell.length_c   1.000
_cell.angle_alpha   90.00
_cell.angle_beta   90.00
_cell.angle_gamma   90.00
#
_symmetry.space_group_name_H-M   'P 1'
#
loop_
_entity.id
_entity.type
_entity.pdbx_description
1 polymer ?
#
loop_
_entity_poly.entity_id
_entity_poly.type
_entity_poly.pdbx_seq_one_letter_code
_entity_poly.pdbx_strand_id
1 'polypeptide(L)'
;WLGDPALGAAARAYLERRGIARETQRAFRLGLAPEGWENLVQRLRGRVGDEALVQAGLAARRESGRGGLYDRFRNRLMVPLVASGGRVVGFGARALAEADQPKYLNSPETPVYHKGAFLFGLEQARRRTERDGEMIVVEGYFDAIALHQAGLGNTVATSGTALTSDQARLLKRVVPRVVLTYDGDAAGQEAMMRSLGVLLADGLDVLVADLPEGEDPDTLVQRGGPGAWEAVRSRAADPVEFIQRHLLRGAAAGRDPRERALQAVVELGVKVADPIRRQALVERASQVFRQPERVIARAMDLRRHGQPSERPVEVAVRHQRTGEAYGERRLLEALLHRPESLAEVRELVAPGDFTDAVHAALAGWIWQGGEGWPAEDEAAALARELTASEPQDWEAEARGAARRVRQRRLAAACREKEQEWARAPGGPEAARLMQEIQQLRQEIRELEALIRIPSR
;
A
#
# COMPACT_ATOMS: atom_id res chain seq x y z
N TRP A 1 21.50 -19.74 6.14
CA TRP A 1 21.76 -19.09 7.42
C TRP A 1 20.74 -19.44 8.51
N LEU A 2 19.44 -19.62 8.20
CA LEU A 2 18.45 -20.04 9.21
C LEU A 2 18.80 -21.38 9.86
N GLY A 3 19.37 -22.33 9.10
CA GLY A 3 19.85 -23.63 9.61
C GLY A 3 21.21 -23.59 10.31
N ASP A 4 21.93 -22.48 10.26
CA ASP A 4 23.22 -22.32 10.93
C ASP A 4 23.03 -22.32 12.46
N PRO A 5 23.79 -23.13 13.22
CA PRO A 5 23.62 -23.24 14.68
C PRO A 5 23.74 -21.90 15.42
N ALA A 6 24.71 -21.06 15.04
CA ALA A 6 24.95 -19.77 15.68
C ALA A 6 24.12 -18.65 15.09
N LEU A 7 24.25 -18.40 13.78
CA LEU A 7 23.56 -17.28 13.11
C LEU A 7 22.05 -17.40 13.18
N GLY A 8 21.50 -18.61 13.04
CA GLY A 8 20.08 -18.87 12.99
C GLY A 8 19.39 -18.98 14.36
N ALA A 9 20.12 -18.93 15.47
CA ALA A 9 19.56 -19.22 16.80
C ALA A 9 18.37 -18.30 17.17
N ALA A 10 18.53 -17.00 17.04
CA ALA A 10 17.48 -16.02 17.36
C ALA A 10 16.23 -16.19 16.48
N ALA A 11 16.42 -16.40 15.18
CA ALA A 11 15.32 -16.61 14.23
C ALA A 11 14.58 -17.93 14.51
N ARG A 12 15.30 -19.00 14.83
CA ARG A 12 14.66 -20.28 15.20
C ARG A 12 13.87 -20.16 16.51
N ALA A 13 14.46 -19.52 17.53
CA ALA A 13 13.75 -19.27 18.79
C ALA A 13 12.48 -18.40 18.57
N TYR A 14 12.53 -17.43 17.66
CA TYR A 14 11.36 -16.65 17.28
C TYR A 14 10.28 -17.54 16.64
N LEU A 15 10.64 -18.37 15.67
CA LEU A 15 9.70 -19.30 15.01
C LEU A 15 9.10 -20.31 15.96
N GLU A 16 9.92 -20.81 16.90
CA GLU A 16 9.48 -21.75 17.95
C GLU A 16 8.48 -21.10 18.91
N ARG A 17 8.77 -19.88 19.39
CA ARG A 17 7.79 -19.12 20.21
C ARG A 17 6.49 -18.83 19.49
N ARG A 18 6.51 -18.69 18.16
CA ARG A 18 5.33 -18.57 17.31
C ARG A 18 4.69 -19.89 16.94
N GLY A 19 5.20 -21.01 17.46
CA GLY A 19 4.65 -22.33 17.14
C GLY A 19 4.74 -22.73 15.67
N ILE A 20 5.62 -22.12 14.87
CA ILE A 20 5.75 -22.43 13.44
C ILE A 20 6.60 -23.71 13.26
N ALA A 21 5.94 -24.80 12.90
CA ALA A 21 6.55 -26.11 12.72
C ALA A 21 7.62 -26.10 11.61
N ARG A 22 8.61 -27.01 11.71
CA ARG A 22 9.70 -27.10 10.72
C ARG A 22 9.23 -27.43 9.32
N GLU A 23 8.16 -28.21 9.20
CA GLU A 23 7.49 -28.55 7.94
C GLU A 23 6.94 -27.28 7.28
N THR A 24 6.28 -26.42 8.05
CA THR A 24 5.73 -25.14 7.62
C THR A 24 6.86 -24.18 7.23
N GLN A 25 7.93 -24.11 8.02
CA GLN A 25 9.12 -23.31 7.69
C GLN A 25 9.70 -23.69 6.32
N ARG A 26 9.77 -25.00 6.02
CA ARG A 26 10.25 -25.52 4.73
C ARG A 26 9.26 -25.24 3.60
N ALA A 27 7.96 -25.46 3.83
CA ALA A 27 6.91 -25.24 2.83
C ALA A 27 6.89 -23.77 2.37
N PHE A 28 7.06 -22.83 3.28
CA PHE A 28 7.14 -21.39 3.01
C PHE A 28 8.58 -20.91 2.73
N ARG A 29 9.57 -21.81 2.71
CA ARG A 29 11.00 -21.52 2.44
C ARG A 29 11.55 -20.38 3.31
N LEU A 30 11.13 -20.32 4.59
CA LEU A 30 11.56 -19.27 5.51
C LEU A 30 13.10 -19.27 5.64
N GLY A 31 13.68 -18.08 5.73
CA GLY A 31 15.10 -17.88 5.74
C GLY A 31 15.56 -16.84 6.77
N LEU A 32 16.82 -16.52 6.74
CA LEU A 32 17.45 -15.52 7.60
C LEU A 32 18.35 -14.60 6.77
N ALA A 33 18.21 -13.31 6.95
CA ALA A 33 19.23 -12.32 6.64
C ALA A 33 20.00 -12.06 7.94
N PRO A 34 21.28 -12.47 8.04
CA PRO A 34 22.05 -12.31 9.28
C PRO A 34 22.35 -10.85 9.55
N GLU A 35 22.83 -10.57 10.76
CA GLU A 35 23.36 -9.27 11.10
C GLU A 35 24.60 -8.93 10.25
N GLY A 36 24.78 -7.65 9.91
CA GLY A 36 25.90 -7.16 9.10
C GLY A 36 25.45 -6.59 7.77
N TRP A 37 26.35 -5.82 7.15
CA TRP A 37 26.00 -4.94 6.04
C TRP A 37 26.17 -5.57 4.65
N GLU A 38 26.96 -6.64 4.50
CA GLU A 38 27.38 -7.15 3.19
C GLU A 38 27.38 -8.68 3.09
N ASN A 39 26.65 -9.38 3.95
CA ASN A 39 26.65 -10.85 3.95
C ASN A 39 26.20 -11.45 2.63
N LEU A 40 25.09 -10.96 2.07
CA LEU A 40 24.55 -11.42 0.79
C LEU A 40 25.43 -10.93 -0.37
N VAL A 41 25.79 -9.65 -0.37
CA VAL A 41 26.65 -9.05 -1.41
C VAL A 41 27.95 -9.83 -1.52
N GLN A 42 28.63 -10.11 -0.40
CA GLN A 42 29.89 -10.90 -0.40
C GLN A 42 29.66 -12.34 -0.86
N ARG A 43 28.56 -12.98 -0.43
CA ARG A 43 28.23 -14.37 -0.82
C ARG A 43 27.98 -14.53 -2.31
N LEU A 44 27.47 -13.48 -2.96
CA LEU A 44 27.13 -13.48 -4.38
C LEU A 44 28.17 -12.79 -5.26
N ARG A 45 29.22 -12.23 -4.66
CA ARG A 45 30.33 -11.57 -5.40
C ARG A 45 30.93 -12.52 -6.45
N GLY A 46 31.05 -12.03 -7.69
CA GLY A 46 31.55 -12.80 -8.83
C GLY A 46 30.57 -13.81 -9.41
N ARG A 47 29.37 -13.97 -8.80
CA ARG A 47 28.30 -14.87 -9.28
C ARG A 47 27.12 -14.11 -9.86
N VAL A 48 26.84 -12.93 -9.31
CA VAL A 48 25.73 -12.06 -9.72
C VAL A 48 26.30 -10.64 -9.82
N GLY A 49 25.96 -9.93 -10.89
CA GLY A 49 26.37 -8.54 -11.07
C GLY A 49 25.71 -7.60 -10.08
N ASP A 50 26.40 -6.56 -9.68
CA ASP A 50 25.95 -5.56 -8.70
C ASP A 50 24.61 -4.93 -9.11
N GLU A 51 24.45 -4.60 -10.40
CA GLU A 51 23.21 -4.02 -10.93
C GLU A 51 22.01 -4.96 -10.76
N ALA A 52 22.21 -6.25 -11.00
CA ALA A 52 21.14 -7.25 -10.82
C ALA A 52 20.71 -7.38 -9.33
N LEU A 53 21.66 -7.25 -8.38
CA LEU A 53 21.32 -7.24 -6.95
C LEU A 53 20.51 -6.01 -6.55
N VAL A 54 20.83 -4.85 -7.13
CA VAL A 54 20.08 -3.61 -6.89
C VAL A 54 18.69 -3.68 -7.54
N GLN A 55 18.60 -4.11 -8.80
CA GLN A 55 17.33 -4.25 -9.53
C GLN A 55 16.41 -5.29 -8.88
N ALA A 56 16.96 -6.35 -8.30
CA ALA A 56 16.19 -7.33 -7.52
C ALA A 56 15.76 -6.82 -6.13
N GLY A 57 16.20 -5.62 -5.73
CA GLY A 57 15.90 -5.05 -4.41
C GLY A 57 16.55 -5.80 -3.25
N LEU A 58 17.65 -6.54 -3.51
CA LEU A 58 18.38 -7.30 -2.51
C LEU A 58 19.53 -6.51 -1.89
N ALA A 59 20.09 -5.56 -2.64
CA ALA A 59 21.13 -4.66 -2.20
C ALA A 59 20.80 -3.21 -2.56
N ALA A 60 21.44 -2.28 -1.88
CA ALA A 60 21.37 -0.86 -2.18
C ALA A 60 22.79 -0.26 -2.32
N ARG A 61 22.90 0.84 -3.05
CA ARG A 61 24.16 1.56 -3.22
C ARG A 61 24.44 2.45 -2.01
N ARG A 62 25.68 2.50 -1.55
CA ARG A 62 26.10 3.46 -0.52
C ARG A 62 26.15 4.86 -1.11
N GLU A 63 25.55 5.82 -0.44
CA GLU A 63 25.55 7.23 -0.84
C GLU A 63 26.90 7.92 -0.60
N SER A 64 27.73 7.38 0.33
CA SER A 64 29.04 7.94 0.65
C SER A 64 30.09 7.54 -0.37
N GLY A 65 30.87 8.51 -0.86
CA GLY A 65 31.84 8.54 -1.98
C GLY A 65 32.89 7.42 -2.14
N ARG A 66 32.82 6.31 -1.41
CA ARG A 66 33.68 5.14 -1.61
C ARG A 66 33.05 4.05 -2.45
N GLY A 67 31.81 4.26 -2.94
CA GLY A 67 31.09 3.25 -3.73
C GLY A 67 30.85 1.94 -2.97
N GLY A 68 30.08 1.04 -3.53
CA GLY A 68 29.83 -0.29 -3.01
C GLY A 68 28.36 -0.51 -2.67
N LEU A 69 28.04 -1.78 -2.50
CA LEU A 69 26.68 -2.22 -2.16
C LEU A 69 26.62 -2.61 -0.68
N TYR A 70 25.40 -2.56 -0.15
CA TYR A 70 25.08 -3.16 1.13
C TYR A 70 23.78 -3.94 1.04
N ASP A 71 23.64 -4.95 1.90
CA ASP A 71 22.44 -5.80 1.96
C ASP A 71 21.22 -4.98 2.40
N ARG A 72 20.14 -5.05 1.63
CA ARG A 72 18.88 -4.39 2.00
C ARG A 72 18.27 -4.99 3.26
N PHE A 73 18.33 -6.31 3.39
CA PHE A 73 17.79 -7.04 4.54
C PHE A 73 18.92 -7.44 5.47
N ARG A 74 18.82 -7.06 6.75
CA ARG A 74 19.81 -7.30 7.79
C ARG A 74 19.11 -7.61 9.10
N ASN A 75 19.60 -8.62 9.83
CA ASN A 75 19.05 -9.10 11.09
C ASN A 75 17.52 -9.34 11.01
N ARG A 76 17.07 -10.06 9.96
CA ARG A 76 15.65 -10.26 9.70
C ARG A 76 15.32 -11.70 9.36
N LEU A 77 14.20 -12.19 9.89
CA LEU A 77 13.56 -13.39 9.40
C LEU A 77 12.98 -13.11 8.02
N MET A 78 13.35 -13.93 7.04
CA MET A 78 13.02 -13.75 5.62
C MET A 78 11.85 -14.63 5.21
N VAL A 79 10.88 -14.03 4.54
CA VAL A 79 9.70 -14.66 3.97
C VAL A 79 9.73 -14.48 2.45
N PRO A 80 10.02 -15.52 1.66
CA PRO A 80 10.03 -15.41 0.20
C PRO A 80 8.64 -15.13 -0.35
N LEU A 81 8.56 -14.19 -1.28
CA LEU A 81 7.36 -13.86 -2.04
C LEU A 81 7.36 -14.69 -3.32
N VAL A 82 6.50 -15.70 -3.35
CA VAL A 82 6.45 -16.69 -4.43
C VAL A 82 5.28 -16.37 -5.36
N ALA A 83 5.59 -16.06 -6.60
CA ALA A 83 4.60 -15.84 -7.65
C ALA A 83 4.08 -17.15 -8.22
N SER A 84 2.99 -17.09 -9.00
CA SER A 84 2.46 -18.20 -9.77
C SER A 84 3.57 -18.85 -10.61
N GLY A 85 3.72 -20.17 -10.48
CA GLY A 85 4.81 -20.94 -11.09
C GLY A 85 6.01 -21.16 -10.18
N GLY A 86 5.92 -20.82 -8.87
CA GLY A 86 6.88 -21.19 -7.85
C GLY A 86 8.18 -20.34 -7.82
N ARG A 87 8.26 -19.27 -8.62
CA ARG A 87 9.41 -18.36 -8.66
C ARG A 87 9.37 -17.34 -7.53
N VAL A 88 10.49 -17.15 -6.83
CA VAL A 88 10.63 -16.06 -5.86
C VAL A 88 10.82 -14.75 -6.62
N VAL A 89 9.95 -13.79 -6.35
CA VAL A 89 9.95 -12.46 -6.99
C VAL A 89 10.37 -11.33 -6.04
N GLY A 90 10.43 -11.61 -4.74
CA GLY A 90 10.81 -10.65 -3.71
C GLY A 90 10.82 -11.32 -2.33
N PHE A 91 10.93 -10.50 -1.32
CA PHE A 91 10.94 -10.95 0.07
C PHE A 91 10.14 -9.98 0.96
N GLY A 92 9.39 -10.56 1.88
CA GLY A 92 9.00 -9.91 3.12
C GLY A 92 10.04 -10.23 4.20
N ALA A 93 10.25 -9.34 5.13
CA ALA A 93 11.22 -9.57 6.20
C ALA A 93 10.71 -8.98 7.51
N ARG A 94 10.89 -9.72 8.61
CA ARG A 94 10.53 -9.30 9.96
C ARG A 94 11.77 -9.08 10.80
N ALA A 95 11.87 -7.94 11.47
CA ALA A 95 12.96 -7.64 12.40
C ALA A 95 13.04 -8.67 13.53
N LEU A 96 14.24 -9.10 13.89
CA LEU A 96 14.49 -10.02 14.99
C LEU A 96 14.70 -9.27 16.31
N ALA A 97 15.21 -8.04 16.27
CA ALA A 97 15.33 -7.15 17.42
C ALA A 97 14.37 -5.96 17.30
N GLU A 98 13.91 -5.42 18.44
CA GLU A 98 13.02 -4.24 18.48
C GLU A 98 13.69 -2.97 17.94
N ALA A 99 15.00 -2.88 18.06
CA ALA A 99 15.79 -1.76 17.51
C ALA A 99 15.85 -1.76 15.98
N ASP A 100 15.55 -2.87 15.30
CA ASP A 100 15.61 -2.99 13.84
C ASP A 100 14.32 -2.47 13.18
N GLN A 101 14.18 -1.18 13.11
CA GLN A 101 13.05 -0.58 12.43
C GLN A 101 13.20 -0.59 10.89
N PRO A 102 12.11 -0.67 10.12
CA PRO A 102 10.75 -0.97 10.56
C PRO A 102 10.56 -2.44 10.95
N LYS A 103 9.56 -2.76 11.80
CA LYS A 103 9.24 -4.13 12.23
C LYS A 103 9.07 -5.09 11.05
N TYR A 104 8.43 -4.65 9.97
CA TYR A 104 8.32 -5.37 8.70
C TYR A 104 8.93 -4.55 7.57
N LEU A 105 9.73 -5.21 6.72
CA LEU A 105 10.34 -4.63 5.54
C LEU A 105 10.07 -5.52 4.33
N ASN A 106 9.55 -4.94 3.27
CA ASN A 106 9.31 -5.66 2.01
C ASN A 106 10.34 -5.27 0.95
N SER A 107 10.51 -6.14 -0.05
CA SER A 107 11.19 -5.76 -1.29
C SER A 107 10.57 -4.48 -1.85
N PRO A 108 11.36 -3.60 -2.45
CA PRO A 108 10.83 -2.46 -3.19
C PRO A 108 10.09 -2.94 -4.45
N GLU A 109 9.43 -2.03 -5.14
CA GLU A 109 8.96 -2.29 -6.50
C GLU A 109 10.15 -2.66 -7.40
N THR A 110 9.99 -3.73 -8.17
CA THR A 110 11.04 -4.23 -9.09
C THR A 110 10.39 -4.63 -10.42
N PRO A 111 11.17 -4.89 -11.48
CA PRO A 111 10.60 -5.39 -12.75
C PRO A 111 9.80 -6.69 -12.64
N VAL A 112 9.97 -7.46 -11.54
CA VAL A 112 9.31 -8.75 -11.32
C VAL A 112 8.37 -8.77 -10.12
N TYR A 113 8.34 -7.72 -9.31
CA TYR A 113 7.53 -7.62 -8.10
C TYR A 113 6.81 -6.29 -8.00
N HIS A 114 5.48 -6.35 -8.01
CA HIS A 114 4.58 -5.22 -7.77
C HIS A 114 3.74 -5.52 -6.55
N LYS A 115 4.03 -4.83 -5.45
CA LYS A 115 3.40 -5.08 -4.14
C LYS A 115 1.88 -5.03 -4.21
N GLY A 116 1.34 -4.04 -4.93
CA GLY A 116 -0.10 -3.87 -5.09
C GLY A 116 -0.78 -4.90 -6.00
N ALA A 117 -0.02 -5.74 -6.70
CA ALA A 117 -0.53 -6.80 -7.57
C ALA A 117 -0.05 -8.19 -7.10
N PHE A 118 0.35 -8.31 -5.83
CA PHE A 118 0.85 -9.55 -5.26
C PHE A 118 0.02 -9.94 -4.03
N LEU A 119 -0.27 -11.23 -3.90
CA LEU A 119 -0.88 -11.83 -2.72
C LEU A 119 0.03 -12.95 -2.20
N PHE A 120 0.45 -12.83 -0.94
CA PHE A 120 1.25 -13.86 -0.31
C PHE A 120 0.43 -15.13 -0.10
N GLY A 121 1.04 -16.28 -0.34
CA GLY A 121 0.38 -17.58 -0.19
C GLY A 121 -0.51 -18.00 -1.37
N LEU A 122 -0.69 -17.17 -2.40
CA LEU A 122 -1.61 -17.46 -3.51
C LEU A 122 -1.22 -18.72 -4.27
N GLU A 123 0.06 -19.00 -4.47
CA GLU A 123 0.53 -20.21 -5.14
C GLU A 123 0.16 -21.48 -4.36
N GLN A 124 0.28 -21.42 -3.04
CA GLN A 124 -0.11 -22.53 -2.15
C GLN A 124 -1.63 -22.67 -2.08
N ALA A 125 -2.35 -21.55 -1.98
CA ALA A 125 -3.79 -21.50 -1.80
C ALA A 125 -4.57 -22.02 -3.03
N ARG A 126 -4.11 -21.73 -4.24
CA ARG A 126 -4.79 -22.13 -5.48
C ARG A 126 -5.12 -23.62 -5.55
N ARG A 127 -4.26 -24.50 -5.04
CA ARG A 127 -4.48 -25.95 -5.03
C ARG A 127 -5.60 -26.40 -4.08
N ARG A 128 -5.98 -25.55 -3.14
CA ARG A 128 -7.03 -25.82 -2.14
C ARG A 128 -8.38 -25.19 -2.51
N THR A 129 -8.36 -24.08 -3.22
CA THR A 129 -9.59 -23.34 -3.58
C THR A 129 -10.51 -24.11 -4.53
N GLU A 130 -10.00 -25.06 -5.31
CA GLU A 130 -10.81 -25.95 -6.14
C GLU A 130 -11.81 -26.80 -5.32
N ARG A 131 -11.50 -27.05 -4.03
CA ARG A 131 -12.39 -27.79 -3.11
C ARG A 131 -13.33 -26.87 -2.35
N ASP A 132 -12.84 -25.71 -1.91
CA ASP A 132 -13.53 -24.88 -0.91
C ASP A 132 -14.36 -23.76 -1.56
N GLY A 133 -14.08 -23.40 -2.82
CA GLY A 133 -14.79 -22.35 -3.57
C GLY A 133 -14.64 -20.94 -2.98
N GLU A 134 -13.80 -20.77 -1.93
CA GLU A 134 -13.56 -19.51 -1.26
C GLU A 134 -12.10 -19.34 -0.86
N MET A 135 -11.69 -18.07 -0.68
CA MET A 135 -10.35 -17.68 -0.25
C MET A 135 -10.42 -16.90 1.04
N ILE A 136 -9.63 -17.29 2.04
CA ILE A 136 -9.44 -16.52 3.27
C ILE A 136 -8.40 -15.44 3.00
N VAL A 137 -8.72 -14.19 3.28
CA VAL A 137 -7.82 -13.04 3.11
C VAL A 137 -7.50 -12.43 4.45
N VAL A 138 -6.20 -12.41 4.79
CA VAL A 138 -5.65 -11.84 6.03
C VAL A 138 -4.68 -10.69 5.74
N GLU A 139 -4.21 -9.99 6.77
CA GLU A 139 -3.30 -8.87 6.61
C GLU A 139 -1.84 -9.30 6.48
N GLY A 140 -1.36 -10.16 7.37
CA GLY A 140 0.05 -10.45 7.59
C GLY A 140 0.52 -11.79 7.06
N TYR A 141 1.83 -11.88 6.86
CA TYR A 141 2.49 -13.13 6.44
C TYR A 141 2.31 -14.25 7.47
N PHE A 142 2.44 -13.91 8.77
CA PHE A 142 2.39 -14.90 9.83
C PHE A 142 0.98 -15.41 10.07
N ASP A 143 -0.03 -14.55 9.87
CA ASP A 143 -1.43 -14.97 9.93
C ASP A 143 -1.72 -16.02 8.84
N ALA A 144 -1.29 -15.73 7.60
CA ALA A 144 -1.43 -16.70 6.52
C ALA A 144 -0.67 -18.00 6.79
N ILE A 145 0.59 -17.92 7.27
CA ILE A 145 1.41 -19.10 7.58
C ILE A 145 0.76 -19.93 8.69
N ALA A 146 0.24 -19.30 9.75
CA ALA A 146 -0.42 -19.98 10.87
C ALA A 146 -1.72 -20.68 10.43
N LEU A 147 -2.53 -20.00 9.63
CA LEU A 147 -3.75 -20.58 9.07
C LEU A 147 -3.43 -21.76 8.14
N HIS A 148 -2.43 -21.65 7.27
CA HIS A 148 -1.96 -22.78 6.44
C HIS A 148 -1.50 -23.97 7.31
N GLN A 149 -0.73 -23.70 8.39
CA GLN A 149 -0.29 -24.73 9.32
C GLN A 149 -1.47 -25.41 10.03
N ALA A 150 -2.52 -24.66 10.35
CA ALA A 150 -3.76 -25.19 10.92
C ALA A 150 -4.62 -25.95 9.90
N GLY A 151 -4.17 -26.11 8.65
CA GLY A 151 -4.88 -26.84 7.60
C GLY A 151 -5.79 -25.99 6.70
N LEU A 152 -5.89 -24.68 6.97
CA LEU A 152 -6.67 -23.70 6.20
C LEU A 152 -5.84 -23.20 5.01
N GLY A 153 -5.53 -24.10 4.09
CA GLY A 153 -4.60 -23.86 3.00
C GLY A 153 -5.12 -22.95 1.89
N ASN A 154 -6.38 -22.52 1.95
CA ASN A 154 -6.98 -21.53 1.03
C ASN A 154 -6.80 -20.08 1.53
N THR A 155 -5.71 -19.80 2.25
CA THR A 155 -5.42 -18.49 2.85
C THR A 155 -4.37 -17.71 2.08
N VAL A 156 -4.60 -16.40 1.93
CA VAL A 156 -3.65 -15.44 1.34
C VAL A 156 -3.54 -14.18 2.20
N ALA A 157 -2.41 -13.46 2.08
CA ALA A 157 -2.24 -12.18 2.77
C ALA A 157 -1.95 -11.02 1.83
N THR A 158 -2.45 -9.81 2.19
CA THR A 158 -2.16 -8.55 1.50
C THR A 158 -0.77 -8.00 1.82
N SER A 159 -0.16 -8.49 2.92
CA SER A 159 1.24 -8.25 3.29
C SER A 159 1.60 -6.80 3.62
N GLY A 160 0.80 -6.18 4.47
CA GLY A 160 1.06 -4.83 4.99
C GLY A 160 0.74 -3.72 3.97
N THR A 161 -0.24 -3.95 3.11
CA THR A 161 -0.89 -2.93 2.28
C THR A 161 -2.41 -3.06 2.42
N ALA A 162 -3.12 -1.94 2.29
CA ALA A 162 -4.56 -2.01 2.04
C ALA A 162 -4.80 -2.86 0.77
N LEU A 163 -5.85 -3.66 0.77
CA LEU A 163 -6.23 -4.48 -0.38
C LEU A 163 -6.50 -3.59 -1.60
N THR A 164 -5.95 -3.97 -2.75
CA THR A 164 -6.01 -3.18 -3.98
C THR A 164 -6.93 -3.82 -5.01
N SER A 165 -7.38 -3.03 -6.00
CA SER A 165 -8.16 -3.56 -7.13
C SER A 165 -7.40 -4.61 -7.95
N ASP A 166 -6.07 -4.51 -8.07
CA ASP A 166 -5.27 -5.54 -8.74
C ASP A 166 -5.30 -6.86 -7.96
N GLN A 167 -5.19 -6.79 -6.63
CA GLN A 167 -5.33 -7.96 -5.76
C GLN A 167 -6.75 -8.53 -5.79
N ALA A 168 -7.78 -7.69 -5.80
CA ALA A 168 -9.18 -8.13 -5.94
C ALA A 168 -9.41 -8.85 -7.28
N ARG A 169 -8.86 -8.32 -8.38
CA ARG A 169 -8.91 -8.98 -9.69
C ARG A 169 -8.15 -10.32 -9.72
N LEU A 170 -7.04 -10.43 -8.99
CA LEU A 170 -6.34 -11.71 -8.83
C LEU A 170 -7.20 -12.73 -8.09
N LEU A 171 -7.84 -12.33 -6.99
CA LEU A 171 -8.76 -13.18 -6.22
C LEU A 171 -9.93 -13.66 -7.09
N LYS A 172 -10.56 -12.74 -7.83
CA LYS A 172 -11.72 -13.02 -8.69
C LYS A 172 -11.42 -14.06 -9.79
N ARG A 173 -10.17 -14.15 -10.26
CA ARG A 173 -9.75 -15.17 -11.23
C ARG A 173 -9.64 -16.57 -10.64
N VAL A 174 -9.58 -16.68 -9.32
CA VAL A 174 -9.33 -17.93 -8.61
C VAL A 174 -10.57 -18.42 -7.88
N VAL A 175 -11.34 -17.51 -7.27
CA VAL A 175 -12.52 -17.85 -6.47
C VAL A 175 -13.66 -16.87 -6.70
N PRO A 176 -14.92 -17.32 -6.59
CA PRO A 176 -16.08 -16.42 -6.59
C PRO A 176 -16.25 -15.67 -5.25
N ARG A 177 -15.78 -16.27 -4.13
CA ARG A 177 -16.01 -15.77 -2.77
C ARG A 177 -14.73 -15.55 -2.00
N VAL A 178 -14.73 -14.52 -1.17
CA VAL A 178 -13.67 -14.19 -0.22
C VAL A 178 -14.23 -14.17 1.20
N VAL A 179 -13.50 -14.76 2.13
CA VAL A 179 -13.71 -14.61 3.58
C VAL A 179 -12.62 -13.65 4.07
N LEU A 180 -13.02 -12.42 4.37
CA LEU A 180 -12.12 -11.39 4.87
C LEU A 180 -12.01 -11.51 6.38
N THR A 181 -10.78 -11.62 6.90
CA THR A 181 -10.52 -11.66 8.34
C THR A 181 -9.22 -10.93 8.65
N TYR A 182 -9.33 -9.86 9.40
CA TYR A 182 -8.23 -8.99 9.80
C TYR A 182 -8.17 -8.94 11.33
N ASP A 183 -7.18 -8.27 11.88
CA ASP A 183 -7.00 -8.14 13.30
C ASP A 183 -8.24 -7.53 13.98
N GLY A 184 -8.59 -8.01 15.16
CA GLY A 184 -9.77 -7.56 15.91
C GLY A 184 -9.59 -6.20 16.60
N ASP A 185 -8.57 -5.42 16.22
CA ASP A 185 -8.35 -4.07 16.71
C ASP A 185 -8.97 -2.99 15.79
N ALA A 186 -8.92 -1.72 16.23
CA ALA A 186 -9.51 -0.61 15.49
C ALA A 186 -8.89 -0.42 14.09
N ALA A 187 -7.58 -0.64 13.95
CA ALA A 187 -6.87 -0.48 12.68
C ALA A 187 -7.25 -1.57 11.68
N GLY A 188 -7.34 -2.83 12.14
CA GLY A 188 -7.82 -3.95 11.34
C GLY A 188 -9.27 -3.80 10.91
N GLN A 189 -10.14 -3.27 11.79
CA GLN A 189 -11.54 -2.97 11.45
C GLN A 189 -11.66 -1.90 10.36
N GLU A 190 -10.88 -0.83 10.43
CA GLU A 190 -10.85 0.18 9.36
C GLU A 190 -10.28 -0.37 8.05
N ALA A 191 -9.22 -1.19 8.13
CA ALA A 191 -8.65 -1.85 6.96
C ALA A 191 -9.67 -2.79 6.30
N MET A 192 -10.47 -3.48 7.10
CA MET A 192 -11.56 -4.35 6.65
C MET A 192 -12.63 -3.57 5.90
N MET A 193 -13.09 -2.42 6.45
CA MET A 193 -14.05 -1.54 5.79
C MET A 193 -13.56 -1.05 4.42
N ARG A 194 -12.28 -0.65 4.32
CA ARG A 194 -11.68 -0.25 3.04
C ARG A 194 -11.64 -1.41 2.04
N SER A 195 -11.25 -2.59 2.49
CA SER A 195 -11.13 -3.80 1.67
C SER A 195 -12.47 -4.28 1.13
N LEU A 196 -13.55 -4.17 1.92
CA LEU A 196 -14.93 -4.45 1.47
C LEU A 196 -15.28 -3.63 0.23
N GLY A 197 -14.98 -2.32 0.25
CA GLY A 197 -15.28 -1.43 -0.88
C GLY A 197 -14.57 -1.86 -2.17
N VAL A 198 -13.34 -2.32 -2.08
CA VAL A 198 -12.54 -2.77 -3.23
C VAL A 198 -13.06 -4.11 -3.76
N LEU A 199 -13.28 -5.08 -2.89
CA LEU A 199 -13.74 -6.42 -3.28
C LEU A 199 -15.11 -6.41 -3.95
N LEU A 200 -16.06 -5.65 -3.37
CA LEU A 200 -17.42 -5.53 -3.93
C LEU A 200 -17.43 -4.74 -5.24
N ALA A 201 -16.61 -3.69 -5.38
CA ALA A 201 -16.47 -2.95 -6.63
C ALA A 201 -15.96 -3.83 -7.78
N ASP A 202 -15.05 -4.75 -7.49
CA ASP A 202 -14.55 -5.74 -8.45
C ASP A 202 -15.50 -6.94 -8.63
N GLY A 203 -16.59 -7.01 -7.87
CA GLY A 203 -17.67 -7.99 -8.04
C GLY A 203 -17.37 -9.36 -7.45
N LEU A 204 -16.67 -9.42 -6.33
CA LEU A 204 -16.50 -10.62 -5.51
C LEU A 204 -17.63 -10.75 -4.50
N ASP A 205 -18.00 -11.98 -4.16
CA ASP A 205 -18.82 -12.25 -2.98
C ASP A 205 -17.94 -12.19 -1.74
N VAL A 206 -18.37 -11.45 -0.72
CA VAL A 206 -17.56 -11.24 0.47
C VAL A 206 -18.34 -11.65 1.71
N LEU A 207 -17.65 -12.41 2.58
CA LEU A 207 -18.04 -12.63 3.95
C LEU A 207 -16.97 -12.04 4.87
N VAL A 208 -17.36 -11.53 6.01
CA VAL A 208 -16.47 -10.99 7.03
C VAL A 208 -16.49 -11.92 8.24
N ALA A 209 -15.35 -12.51 8.50
CA ALA A 209 -15.11 -13.30 9.70
C ALA A 209 -14.48 -12.39 10.77
N ASP A 210 -15.34 -11.74 11.56
CA ASP A 210 -14.98 -10.77 12.60
C ASP A 210 -14.36 -11.47 13.81
N LEU A 211 -13.11 -11.13 14.13
CA LEU A 211 -12.40 -11.72 15.26
C LEU A 211 -12.80 -11.06 16.59
N PRO A 212 -12.68 -11.77 17.72
CA PRO A 212 -12.77 -11.16 19.04
C PRO A 212 -11.77 -10.00 19.20
N GLU A 213 -12.11 -9.00 20.00
CA GLU A 213 -11.26 -7.85 20.28
C GLU A 213 -9.88 -8.27 20.81
N GLY A 214 -8.83 -7.75 20.20
CA GLY A 214 -7.43 -8.03 20.54
C GLY A 214 -6.90 -9.38 20.05
N GLU A 215 -7.68 -10.16 19.30
CA GLU A 215 -7.22 -11.38 18.64
C GLU A 215 -6.78 -11.08 17.20
N ASP A 216 -5.77 -11.82 16.73
CA ASP A 216 -5.38 -11.92 15.34
C ASP A 216 -5.56 -13.35 14.82
N PRO A 217 -5.55 -13.58 13.49
CA PRO A 217 -5.75 -14.92 12.94
C PRO A 217 -4.72 -15.95 13.42
N ASP A 218 -3.46 -15.52 13.65
CA ASP A 218 -2.37 -16.36 14.17
C ASP A 218 -2.69 -16.83 15.60
N THR A 219 -2.99 -15.91 16.52
CA THR A 219 -3.33 -16.23 17.92
C THR A 219 -4.60 -17.07 18.05
N LEU A 220 -5.61 -16.80 17.23
CA LEU A 220 -6.84 -17.57 17.19
C LEU A 220 -6.58 -19.06 16.97
N VAL A 221 -5.82 -19.41 15.91
CA VAL A 221 -5.57 -20.81 15.56
C VAL A 221 -4.51 -21.46 16.45
N GLN A 222 -3.58 -20.69 17.02
CA GLN A 222 -2.63 -21.22 18.00
C GLN A 222 -3.32 -21.68 19.29
N ARG A 223 -4.33 -20.95 19.77
CA ARG A 223 -5.04 -21.27 21.01
C ARG A 223 -6.07 -22.37 20.83
N GLY A 224 -6.85 -22.32 19.76
CA GLY A 224 -8.03 -23.19 19.61
C GLY A 224 -7.99 -24.10 18.38
N GLY A 225 -6.90 -24.11 17.63
CA GLY A 225 -6.76 -24.91 16.43
C GLY A 225 -7.77 -24.57 15.33
N PRO A 226 -7.97 -25.48 14.35
CA PRO A 226 -8.93 -25.29 13.27
C PRO A 226 -10.37 -25.07 13.74
N GLY A 227 -10.74 -25.66 14.91
CA GLY A 227 -12.08 -25.51 15.48
C GLY A 227 -12.41 -24.08 15.92
N ALA A 228 -11.42 -23.32 16.38
CA ALA A 228 -11.60 -21.90 16.69
C ALA A 228 -11.91 -21.08 15.44
N TRP A 229 -11.22 -21.36 14.34
CA TRP A 229 -11.52 -20.76 13.05
C TRP A 229 -12.93 -21.09 12.57
N GLU A 230 -13.32 -22.35 12.63
CA GLU A 230 -14.65 -22.77 12.21
C GLU A 230 -15.76 -22.07 13.00
N ALA A 231 -15.55 -21.87 14.31
CA ALA A 231 -16.47 -21.11 15.15
C ALA A 231 -16.59 -19.63 14.74
N VAL A 232 -15.52 -19.01 14.28
CA VAL A 232 -15.53 -17.63 13.73
C VAL A 232 -16.15 -17.62 12.35
N ARG A 233 -15.75 -18.56 11.49
CA ARG A 233 -16.24 -18.69 10.11
C ARG A 233 -17.75 -18.93 10.05
N SER A 234 -18.31 -19.73 10.95
CA SER A 234 -19.75 -20.00 11.03
C SER A 234 -20.59 -18.77 11.40
N ARG A 235 -19.96 -17.75 12.02
CA ARG A 235 -20.58 -16.45 12.37
C ARG A 235 -20.24 -15.34 11.38
N ALA A 236 -19.52 -15.67 10.31
CA ALA A 236 -19.14 -14.68 9.31
C ALA A 236 -20.40 -13.99 8.75
N ALA A 237 -20.34 -12.68 8.72
CA ALA A 237 -21.44 -11.82 8.30
C ALA A 237 -21.26 -11.38 6.84
N ASP A 238 -22.37 -11.08 6.17
CA ASP A 238 -22.30 -10.32 4.92
C ASP A 238 -21.86 -8.85 5.20
N PRO A 239 -21.45 -8.11 4.16
CA PRO A 239 -20.94 -6.76 4.34
C PRO A 239 -21.90 -5.79 5.03
N VAL A 240 -23.21 -5.91 4.79
CA VAL A 240 -24.24 -5.01 5.36
C VAL A 240 -24.37 -5.28 6.86
N GLU A 241 -24.46 -6.53 7.24
CA GLU A 241 -24.57 -6.98 8.63
C GLU A 241 -23.30 -6.64 9.43
N PHE A 242 -22.13 -6.84 8.82
CA PHE A 242 -20.87 -6.45 9.43
C PHE A 242 -20.80 -4.93 9.69
N ILE A 243 -21.12 -4.10 8.70
CA ILE A 243 -21.12 -2.63 8.82
C ILE A 243 -22.08 -2.20 9.93
N GLN A 244 -23.29 -2.78 9.99
CA GLN A 244 -24.25 -2.47 11.03
C GLN A 244 -23.65 -2.80 12.42
N ARG A 245 -23.12 -4.00 12.60
CA ARG A 245 -22.55 -4.45 13.90
C ARG A 245 -21.37 -3.57 14.31
N HIS A 246 -20.49 -3.29 13.39
CA HIS A 246 -19.26 -2.52 13.64
C HIS A 246 -19.58 -1.07 14.06
N LEU A 247 -20.41 -0.37 13.30
CA LEU A 247 -20.73 1.04 13.57
C LEU A 247 -21.71 1.22 14.76
N LEU A 248 -22.45 0.19 15.13
CA LEU A 248 -23.25 0.21 16.36
C LEU A 248 -22.38 0.08 17.62
N ARG A 249 -21.23 -0.63 17.57
CA ARG A 249 -20.28 -0.74 18.68
C ARG A 249 -19.53 0.57 18.96
N GLY A 250 -19.23 1.36 17.91
CA GLY A 250 -18.47 2.61 17.99
C GLY A 250 -19.33 3.84 18.25
N ALA A 251 -20.09 3.90 19.34
CA ALA A 251 -20.95 5.01 19.70
C ALA A 251 -20.15 6.27 20.08
N ALA A 252 -19.70 7.05 19.10
CA ALA A 252 -19.24 8.42 19.32
C ALA A 252 -20.45 9.39 19.36
N ALA A 253 -20.43 10.37 20.26
CA ALA A 253 -21.49 11.35 20.43
C ALA A 253 -21.78 12.13 19.13
N GLY A 254 -23.02 12.21 18.70
CA GLY A 254 -23.45 13.18 17.70
C GLY A 254 -24.48 12.73 16.66
N ARG A 255 -24.31 11.61 15.98
CA ARG A 255 -25.29 11.08 15.01
C ARG A 255 -25.75 9.68 15.40
N ASP A 256 -26.99 9.34 15.05
CA ASP A 256 -27.51 7.99 15.25
C ASP A 256 -26.56 6.96 14.59
N PRO A 257 -25.98 6.02 15.37
CA PRO A 257 -25.08 4.98 14.83
C PRO A 257 -25.71 4.18 13.69
N ARG A 258 -27.01 4.02 13.72
CA ARG A 258 -27.77 3.30 12.70
C ARG A 258 -27.82 4.08 11.38
N GLU A 259 -27.96 5.40 11.45
CA GLU A 259 -27.91 6.26 10.27
C GLU A 259 -26.52 6.23 9.64
N ARG A 260 -25.46 6.31 10.44
CA ARG A 260 -24.07 6.20 9.96
C ARG A 260 -23.82 4.85 9.26
N ALA A 261 -24.32 3.76 9.84
CA ALA A 261 -24.18 2.44 9.25
C ALA A 261 -24.90 2.34 7.90
N LEU A 262 -26.10 2.88 7.81
CA LEU A 262 -26.85 2.93 6.54
C LEU A 262 -26.13 3.80 5.50
N GLN A 263 -25.58 4.94 5.90
CA GLN A 263 -24.79 5.80 5.01
C GLN A 263 -23.55 5.08 4.47
N ALA A 264 -22.83 4.34 5.33
CA ALA A 264 -21.67 3.54 4.90
C ALA A 264 -22.05 2.45 3.89
N VAL A 265 -23.21 1.80 4.07
CA VAL A 265 -23.74 0.83 3.08
C VAL A 265 -24.12 1.51 1.77
N VAL A 266 -24.72 2.71 1.81
CA VAL A 266 -25.03 3.49 0.60
C VAL A 266 -23.73 3.84 -0.14
N GLU A 267 -22.70 4.31 0.55
CA GLU A 267 -21.38 4.60 -0.04
C GLU A 267 -20.72 3.37 -0.67
N LEU A 268 -20.87 2.22 -0.01
CA LEU A 268 -20.42 0.96 -0.54
C LEU A 268 -21.16 0.57 -1.83
N GLY A 269 -22.49 0.70 -1.83
CA GLY A 269 -23.35 0.38 -2.97
C GLY A 269 -23.09 1.24 -4.21
N VAL A 270 -22.67 2.50 -4.02
CA VAL A 270 -22.26 3.39 -5.12
C VAL A 270 -21.05 2.82 -5.88
N LYS A 271 -20.14 2.13 -5.20
CA LYS A 271 -18.93 1.53 -5.78
C LYS A 271 -19.24 0.24 -6.58
N VAL A 272 -20.37 -0.40 -6.32
CA VAL A 272 -20.79 -1.64 -7.02
C VAL A 272 -21.30 -1.28 -8.42
N ALA A 273 -20.52 -1.59 -9.44
CA ALA A 273 -20.83 -1.27 -10.83
C ALA A 273 -21.97 -2.15 -11.39
N ASP A 274 -21.99 -3.44 -11.03
CA ASP A 274 -22.99 -4.41 -11.49
C ASP A 274 -24.38 -4.09 -10.89
N PRO A 275 -25.40 -3.82 -11.72
CA PRO A 275 -26.73 -3.46 -11.24
C PRO A 275 -27.42 -4.59 -10.46
N ILE A 276 -27.18 -5.85 -10.81
CA ILE A 276 -27.79 -7.00 -10.12
C ILE A 276 -27.20 -7.13 -8.72
N ARG A 277 -25.88 -7.06 -8.58
CA ARG A 277 -25.19 -7.10 -7.29
C ARG A 277 -25.56 -5.89 -6.42
N ARG A 278 -25.71 -4.72 -7.02
CA ARG A 278 -26.16 -3.52 -6.31
C ARG A 278 -27.58 -3.68 -5.80
N GLN A 279 -28.49 -4.25 -6.60
CA GLN A 279 -29.86 -4.54 -6.17
C GLN A 279 -29.88 -5.53 -5.00
N ALA A 280 -29.10 -6.60 -5.06
CA ALA A 280 -28.96 -7.54 -3.94
C ALA A 280 -28.45 -6.85 -2.65
N LEU A 281 -27.52 -5.90 -2.78
CA LEU A 281 -27.05 -5.10 -1.63
C LEU A 281 -28.17 -4.20 -1.07
N VAL A 282 -29.00 -3.60 -1.94
CA VAL A 282 -30.18 -2.80 -1.54
C VAL A 282 -31.19 -3.66 -0.81
N GLU A 283 -31.54 -4.82 -1.32
CA GLU A 283 -32.46 -5.78 -0.68
C GLU A 283 -31.95 -6.21 0.70
N ARG A 284 -30.65 -6.55 0.79
CA ARG A 284 -30.04 -6.91 2.07
C ARG A 284 -30.04 -5.75 3.06
N ALA A 285 -29.70 -4.53 2.61
CA ALA A 285 -29.76 -3.33 3.43
C ALA A 285 -31.20 -3.01 3.89
N SER A 286 -32.20 -3.20 3.03
CA SER A 286 -33.61 -3.04 3.39
C SER A 286 -34.01 -3.96 4.54
N GLN A 287 -33.61 -5.23 4.49
CA GLN A 287 -33.88 -6.22 5.54
C GLN A 287 -33.20 -5.86 6.87
N VAL A 288 -31.90 -5.53 6.81
CA VAL A 288 -31.06 -5.28 8.00
C VAL A 288 -31.47 -3.97 8.69
N PHE A 289 -31.68 -2.89 7.91
CA PHE A 289 -32.00 -1.57 8.45
C PHE A 289 -33.50 -1.29 8.58
N ARG A 290 -34.35 -2.20 8.08
CA ARG A 290 -35.82 -2.03 8.02
C ARG A 290 -36.23 -0.72 7.35
N GLN A 291 -35.57 -0.41 6.22
CA GLN A 291 -35.88 0.76 5.38
C GLN A 291 -36.39 0.27 4.02
N PRO A 292 -37.35 0.96 3.40
CA PRO A 292 -37.83 0.59 2.07
C PRO A 292 -36.69 0.61 1.04
N GLU A 293 -36.62 -0.41 0.19
CA GLU A 293 -35.59 -0.54 -0.87
C GLU A 293 -35.48 0.73 -1.73
N ARG A 294 -36.67 1.31 -2.11
CA ARG A 294 -36.75 2.55 -2.90
C ARG A 294 -35.98 3.71 -2.25
N VAL A 295 -35.95 3.79 -0.92
CA VAL A 295 -35.25 4.87 -0.20
C VAL A 295 -33.72 4.66 -0.29
N ILE A 296 -33.29 3.43 -0.10
CA ILE A 296 -31.87 3.07 -0.17
C ILE A 296 -31.36 3.20 -1.61
N ALA A 297 -32.08 2.66 -2.59
CA ALA A 297 -31.73 2.77 -4.01
C ALA A 297 -31.64 4.24 -4.46
N ARG A 298 -32.64 5.07 -4.08
CA ARG A 298 -32.60 6.50 -4.37
C ARG A 298 -31.43 7.22 -3.72
N ALA A 299 -31.08 6.86 -2.48
CA ALA A 299 -29.92 7.44 -1.81
C ALA A 299 -28.61 7.08 -2.55
N MET A 300 -28.45 5.84 -3.04
CA MET A 300 -27.33 5.42 -3.87
C MET A 300 -27.29 6.17 -5.20
N ASP A 301 -28.43 6.31 -5.88
CA ASP A 301 -28.52 7.00 -7.17
C ASP A 301 -28.23 8.50 -7.03
N LEU A 302 -28.76 9.17 -6.01
CA LEU A 302 -28.46 10.59 -5.75
C LEU A 302 -26.97 10.82 -5.52
N ARG A 303 -26.30 9.96 -4.76
CA ARG A 303 -24.83 10.05 -4.56
C ARG A 303 -24.05 9.74 -5.83
N ARG A 304 -24.52 8.82 -6.66
CA ARG A 304 -23.87 8.48 -7.93
C ARG A 304 -24.00 9.60 -8.97
N HIS A 305 -25.13 10.29 -9.02
CA HIS A 305 -25.41 11.36 -10.00
C HIS A 305 -25.06 12.76 -9.46
N GLY A 306 -24.97 12.94 -8.17
CA GLY A 306 -24.56 14.19 -7.52
C GLY A 306 -23.04 14.40 -7.45
N GLN A 307 -22.25 13.40 -7.82
CA GLN A 307 -20.85 13.58 -8.11
C GLN A 307 -20.70 13.76 -9.63
N PRO A 308 -20.07 14.85 -10.12
CA PRO A 308 -19.65 14.89 -11.52
C PRO A 308 -18.86 13.61 -11.79
N SER A 309 -18.99 13.10 -13.02
CA SER A 309 -18.40 11.82 -13.43
C SER A 309 -16.86 11.90 -13.42
N GLU A 310 -16.29 12.09 -12.28
CA GLU A 310 -14.88 11.82 -12.04
C GLU A 310 -14.77 10.35 -11.68
N ARG A 311 -13.93 9.66 -12.40
CA ARG A 311 -13.57 8.26 -12.18
C ARG A 311 -13.12 8.12 -10.72
N PRO A 312 -13.93 7.56 -9.81
CA PRO A 312 -13.59 7.59 -8.40
C PRO A 312 -12.61 6.46 -8.11
N VAL A 313 -11.78 6.62 -7.14
CA VAL A 313 -10.99 5.56 -6.50
C VAL A 313 -9.67 5.18 -7.17
N GLU A 314 -9.51 5.22 -8.49
CA GLU A 314 -8.14 5.15 -9.05
C GLU A 314 -7.28 6.36 -8.67
N VAL A 315 -7.89 7.52 -8.42
CA VAL A 315 -7.19 8.76 -8.09
C VAL A 315 -6.64 8.73 -6.67
N ALA A 316 -7.41 8.36 -5.65
CA ALA A 316 -6.92 8.34 -4.27
C ALA A 316 -5.88 7.24 -3.99
N VAL A 317 -5.93 6.12 -4.73
CA VAL A 317 -4.93 5.04 -4.65
C VAL A 317 -3.75 5.29 -5.60
N ARG A 318 -3.94 6.03 -6.70
CA ARG A 318 -2.84 6.49 -7.56
C ARG A 318 -1.93 7.51 -6.87
N HIS A 319 -2.44 8.35 -5.99
CA HIS A 319 -1.63 9.37 -5.32
C HIS A 319 -0.57 8.78 -4.36
N GLN A 320 -0.75 7.58 -3.87
CA GLN A 320 0.29 6.88 -3.08
C GLN A 320 1.25 6.03 -3.91
N ARG A 321 1.04 5.87 -5.23
CA ARG A 321 1.68 4.80 -6.02
C ARG A 321 2.66 5.23 -7.11
N THR A 322 2.73 6.47 -7.46
CA THR A 322 3.82 6.96 -8.31
C THR A 322 4.84 7.63 -7.40
N GLY A 323 6.12 7.38 -7.59
CA GLY A 323 7.19 8.10 -6.90
C GLY A 323 7.07 9.62 -7.10
N GLU A 324 6.21 10.02 -8.00
CA GLU A 324 5.83 11.38 -8.36
C GLU A 324 4.96 12.06 -7.30
N ALA A 325 3.82 11.49 -6.97
CA ALA A 325 2.94 12.01 -5.93
C ALA A 325 3.56 11.93 -4.52
N TYR A 326 4.41 10.92 -4.28
CA TYR A 326 5.14 10.82 -3.02
C TYR A 326 6.10 12.01 -2.80
N GLY A 327 6.84 12.43 -3.82
CA GLY A 327 7.74 13.60 -3.73
C GLY A 327 7.01 14.90 -3.46
N GLU A 328 5.86 15.13 -4.11
CA GLU A 328 5.00 16.29 -3.87
C GLU A 328 4.44 16.32 -2.46
N ARG A 329 3.89 15.18 -2.01
CA ARG A 329 3.34 15.01 -0.68
C ARG A 329 4.37 15.28 0.41
N ARG A 330 5.60 14.75 0.27
CA ARG A 330 6.71 14.99 1.19
C ARG A 330 7.13 16.45 1.24
N LEU A 331 7.08 17.15 0.12
CA LEU A 331 7.35 18.60 0.08
C LEU A 331 6.28 19.39 0.86
N LEU A 332 5.01 19.10 0.62
CA LEU A 332 3.89 19.76 1.32
C LEU A 332 3.93 19.47 2.82
N GLU A 333 4.19 18.23 3.21
CA GLU A 333 4.35 17.80 4.59
C GLU A 333 5.48 18.59 5.29
N ALA A 334 6.65 18.68 4.64
CA ALA A 334 7.78 19.42 5.18
C ALA A 334 7.48 20.92 5.33
N LEU A 335 6.77 21.52 4.37
CA LEU A 335 6.39 22.95 4.44
C LEU A 335 5.32 23.26 5.49
N LEU A 336 4.43 22.31 5.78
CA LEU A 336 3.44 22.45 6.86
C LEU A 336 4.11 22.40 8.24
N HIS A 337 5.14 21.57 8.41
CA HIS A 337 5.91 21.47 9.66
C HIS A 337 7.00 22.55 9.81
N ARG A 338 7.50 23.09 8.70
CA ARG A 338 8.56 24.11 8.63
C ARG A 338 8.22 25.19 7.61
N PRO A 339 7.26 26.07 7.91
CA PRO A 339 6.84 27.15 7.01
C PRO A 339 7.98 28.10 6.60
N GLU A 340 8.98 28.25 7.45
CA GLU A 340 10.17 29.06 7.16
C GLU A 340 10.99 28.56 5.97
N SER A 341 10.92 27.26 5.65
CA SER A 341 11.57 26.67 4.46
C SER A 341 10.93 27.12 3.14
N LEU A 342 9.74 27.73 3.19
CA LEU A 342 9.03 28.18 1.98
C LEU A 342 9.82 29.19 1.15
N ALA A 343 10.61 30.06 1.79
CA ALA A 343 11.41 31.05 1.10
C ALA A 343 12.41 30.40 0.12
N GLU A 344 13.13 29.37 0.58
CA GLU A 344 14.08 28.61 -0.26
C GLU A 344 13.37 27.75 -1.32
N VAL A 345 12.24 27.16 -0.94
CA VAL A 345 11.49 26.28 -1.84
C VAL A 345 10.89 27.07 -3.02
N ARG A 346 10.46 28.30 -2.81
CA ARG A 346 9.92 29.19 -3.87
C ARG A 346 10.91 29.46 -5.01
N GLU A 347 12.21 29.37 -4.75
CA GLU A 347 13.23 29.53 -5.78
C GLU A 347 13.29 28.30 -6.72
N LEU A 348 12.84 27.14 -6.26
CA LEU A 348 12.93 25.87 -6.97
C LEU A 348 11.60 25.43 -7.60
N VAL A 349 10.47 25.68 -6.93
CA VAL A 349 9.16 25.10 -7.24
C VAL A 349 8.07 26.15 -7.08
N ALA A 350 7.09 26.12 -7.98
CA ALA A 350 5.85 26.90 -7.90
C ALA A 350 4.63 25.95 -7.74
N PRO A 351 3.46 26.42 -7.27
CA PRO A 351 2.25 25.58 -7.17
C PRO A 351 1.84 24.89 -8.49
N GLY A 352 2.10 25.51 -9.64
CA GLY A 352 1.86 24.93 -10.95
C GLY A 352 2.81 23.79 -11.37
N ASP A 353 3.84 23.51 -10.59
CA ASP A 353 4.77 22.39 -10.83
C ASP A 353 4.27 21.07 -10.20
N PHE A 354 3.19 21.12 -9.41
CA PHE A 354 2.55 19.96 -8.85
C PHE A 354 1.63 19.33 -9.90
N THR A 355 1.72 18.01 -10.03
CA THR A 355 0.95 17.24 -11.02
C THR A 355 -0.40 16.81 -10.49
N ASP A 356 -0.53 16.72 -9.18
CA ASP A 356 -1.75 16.40 -8.48
C ASP A 356 -2.55 17.66 -8.17
N ALA A 357 -3.85 17.66 -8.49
CA ALA A 357 -4.70 18.84 -8.32
C ALA A 357 -4.87 19.25 -6.85
N VAL A 358 -4.98 18.27 -5.94
CA VAL A 358 -5.12 18.53 -4.50
C VAL A 358 -3.80 19.03 -3.92
N HIS A 359 -2.67 18.45 -4.37
CA HIS A 359 -1.34 18.94 -4.00
C HIS A 359 -1.10 20.36 -4.51
N ALA A 360 -1.52 20.66 -5.75
CA ALA A 360 -1.41 22.01 -6.33
C ALA A 360 -2.27 23.02 -5.55
N ALA A 361 -3.48 22.66 -5.16
CA ALA A 361 -4.37 23.50 -4.36
C ALA A 361 -3.78 23.76 -2.96
N LEU A 362 -3.29 22.73 -2.29
CA LEU A 362 -2.63 22.86 -0.98
C LEU A 362 -1.33 23.66 -1.10
N ALA A 363 -0.53 23.45 -2.15
CA ALA A 363 0.64 24.26 -2.43
C ALA A 363 0.25 25.73 -2.64
N GLY A 364 -0.79 26.02 -3.43
CA GLY A 364 -1.31 27.37 -3.65
C GLY A 364 -1.66 28.07 -2.36
N TRP A 365 -2.33 27.38 -1.42
CA TRP A 365 -2.66 27.92 -0.11
C TRP A 365 -1.39 28.17 0.75
N ILE A 366 -0.43 27.25 0.79
CA ILE A 366 0.85 27.44 1.50
C ILE A 366 1.63 28.65 0.93
N TRP A 367 1.65 28.79 -0.42
CA TRP A 367 2.32 29.91 -1.09
C TRP A 367 1.67 31.27 -0.83
N GLN A 368 0.38 31.32 -0.42
CA GLN A 368 -0.33 32.54 -0.02
C GLN A 368 -0.16 32.90 1.46
N GLY A 369 0.60 32.12 2.23
CA GLY A 369 0.88 32.39 3.63
C GLY A 369 0.23 31.43 4.61
N GLY A 370 -0.69 30.54 4.14
CA GLY A 370 -1.18 29.40 4.91
C GLY A 370 -1.97 29.75 6.18
N GLU A 371 -2.70 30.87 6.22
CA GLU A 371 -3.50 31.24 7.39
C GLU A 371 -4.81 30.45 7.47
N GLY A 372 -5.09 29.85 8.63
CA GLY A 372 -6.28 29.00 8.85
C GLY A 372 -6.17 27.62 8.16
N TRP A 373 -7.25 27.19 7.53
CA TRP A 373 -7.29 25.95 6.71
C TRP A 373 -7.63 26.28 5.27
N PRO A 374 -7.16 25.48 4.28
CA PRO A 374 -7.57 25.66 2.89
C PRO A 374 -9.10 25.68 2.74
N ALA A 375 -9.60 26.50 1.80
CA ALA A 375 -11.03 26.61 1.54
C ALA A 375 -11.60 25.37 0.85
N GLU A 376 -10.79 24.62 0.12
CA GLU A 376 -11.17 23.39 -0.56
C GLU A 376 -11.11 22.21 0.43
N ASP A 377 -12.21 21.46 0.55
CA ASP A 377 -12.37 20.37 1.52
C ASP A 377 -11.27 19.29 1.39
N GLU A 378 -10.87 18.93 0.17
CA GLU A 378 -9.85 17.92 -0.09
C GLU A 378 -8.45 18.41 0.30
N ALA A 379 -8.10 19.64 0.00
CA ALA A 379 -6.83 20.26 0.39
C ALA A 379 -6.77 20.43 1.91
N ALA A 380 -7.89 20.79 2.56
CA ALA A 380 -7.99 20.87 4.01
C ALA A 380 -7.85 19.50 4.69
N ALA A 381 -8.43 18.45 4.10
CA ALA A 381 -8.28 17.07 4.59
C ALA A 381 -6.84 16.59 4.49
N LEU A 382 -6.18 16.85 3.36
CA LEU A 382 -4.78 16.53 3.15
C LEU A 382 -3.88 17.30 4.12
N ALA A 383 -4.12 18.59 4.33
CA ALA A 383 -3.34 19.39 5.28
C ALA A 383 -3.41 18.82 6.71
N ARG A 384 -4.61 18.41 7.18
CA ARG A 384 -4.78 17.78 8.50
C ARG A 384 -4.03 16.45 8.60
N GLU A 385 -4.08 15.64 7.55
CA GLU A 385 -3.37 14.37 7.50
C GLU A 385 -1.84 14.57 7.58
N LEU A 386 -1.31 15.53 6.81
CA LEU A 386 0.13 15.80 6.75
C LEU A 386 0.67 16.42 8.05
N THR A 387 -0.12 17.25 8.73
CA THR A 387 0.29 17.85 10.03
C THR A 387 0.26 16.87 11.19
N ALA A 388 -0.34 15.70 11.05
CA ALA A 388 -0.38 14.66 12.07
C ALA A 388 0.83 13.71 12.05
N SER A 389 1.80 13.91 11.14
CA SER A 389 2.98 13.06 11.00
C SER A 389 4.03 13.30 12.10
N GLU A 390 4.86 12.27 12.36
CA GLU A 390 5.90 12.32 13.38
C GLU A 390 7.03 13.29 13.04
N PRO A 391 7.71 13.88 14.04
CA PRO A 391 8.83 14.79 13.81
C PRO A 391 9.99 14.15 13.06
N GLN A 392 10.55 14.86 12.08
CA GLN A 392 11.70 14.47 11.26
C GLN A 392 12.58 15.69 10.99
N ASP A 393 13.67 15.53 10.26
CA ASP A 393 14.45 16.66 9.73
C ASP A 393 13.72 17.29 8.53
N TRP A 394 12.69 18.08 8.82
CA TRP A 394 11.83 18.68 7.81
C TRP A 394 12.54 19.69 6.90
N GLU A 395 13.60 20.32 7.37
CA GLU A 395 14.36 21.29 6.56
C GLU A 395 15.13 20.60 5.43
N ALA A 396 15.86 19.53 5.77
CA ALA A 396 16.56 18.72 4.76
C ALA A 396 15.57 18.06 3.80
N GLU A 397 14.42 17.58 4.31
CA GLU A 397 13.38 16.96 3.51
C GLU A 397 12.71 17.95 2.54
N ALA A 398 12.42 19.18 2.98
CA ALA A 398 11.84 20.24 2.14
C ALA A 398 12.73 20.53 0.93
N ARG A 399 14.03 20.73 1.16
CA ARG A 399 15.00 20.99 0.10
C ARG A 399 15.14 19.80 -0.87
N GLY A 400 15.26 18.59 -0.32
CA GLY A 400 15.38 17.38 -1.12
C GLY A 400 14.13 17.09 -1.97
N ALA A 401 12.95 17.25 -1.39
CA ALA A 401 11.68 17.06 -2.08
C ALA A 401 11.44 18.13 -3.15
N ALA A 402 11.76 19.41 -2.88
CA ALA A 402 11.65 20.49 -3.85
C ALA A 402 12.52 20.23 -5.09
N ARG A 403 13.78 19.80 -4.91
CA ARG A 403 14.68 19.45 -6.02
C ARG A 403 14.13 18.29 -6.85
N ARG A 404 13.54 17.27 -6.23
CA ARG A 404 12.91 16.13 -6.94
C ARG A 404 11.68 16.57 -7.74
N VAL A 405 10.82 17.45 -7.18
CA VAL A 405 9.67 18.02 -7.92
C VAL A 405 10.15 18.81 -9.12
N ARG A 406 11.14 19.69 -8.95
CA ARG A 406 11.73 20.49 -10.02
C ARG A 406 12.35 19.62 -11.12
N GLN A 407 13.18 18.65 -10.76
CA GLN A 407 13.82 17.72 -11.71
C GLN A 407 12.78 17.02 -12.59
N ARG A 408 11.70 16.54 -11.99
CA ARG A 408 10.63 15.86 -12.70
C ARG A 408 9.93 16.78 -13.70
N ARG A 409 9.64 18.02 -13.30
CA ARG A 409 9.03 19.02 -14.17
C ARG A 409 9.90 19.29 -15.39
N LEU A 410 11.19 19.47 -15.19
CA LEU A 410 12.16 19.65 -16.29
C LEU A 410 12.24 18.43 -17.20
N ALA A 411 12.21 17.21 -16.63
CA ALA A 411 12.20 15.99 -17.42
C ALA A 411 10.92 15.84 -18.26
N ALA A 412 9.77 16.26 -17.75
CA ALA A 412 8.52 16.30 -18.52
C ALA A 412 8.59 17.30 -19.66
N ALA A 413 9.05 18.52 -19.40
CA ALA A 413 9.25 19.55 -20.41
C ALA A 413 10.27 19.13 -21.49
N CYS A 414 11.34 18.44 -21.10
CA CYS A 414 12.32 17.90 -22.05
C CYS A 414 11.68 16.87 -22.99
N ARG A 415 10.88 15.92 -22.48
CA ARG A 415 10.15 14.94 -23.32
C ARG A 415 9.16 15.60 -24.27
N GLU A 416 8.46 16.64 -23.83
CA GLU A 416 7.54 17.39 -24.67
C GLU A 416 8.27 18.04 -25.83
N LYS A 417 9.40 18.73 -25.54
CA LYS A 417 10.25 19.34 -26.56
C LYS A 417 10.90 18.32 -27.51
N GLU A 418 11.26 17.15 -27.03
CA GLU A 418 11.73 16.04 -27.87
C GLU A 418 10.65 15.55 -28.85
N GLN A 419 9.39 15.50 -28.41
CA GLN A 419 8.26 15.16 -29.29
C GLN A 419 7.96 16.24 -30.31
N GLU A 420 8.05 17.52 -29.92
CA GLU A 420 7.92 18.64 -30.82
C GLU A 420 9.05 18.61 -31.89
N TRP A 421 10.29 18.40 -31.46
CA TRP A 421 11.44 18.27 -32.33
C TRP A 421 11.32 17.13 -33.35
N ALA A 422 10.83 15.95 -32.88
CA ALA A 422 10.61 14.80 -33.74
C ALA A 422 9.54 15.05 -34.85
N ARG A 423 8.66 16.03 -34.65
CA ARG A 423 7.61 16.41 -35.62
C ARG A 423 8.00 17.61 -36.46
N ALA A 424 9.09 18.32 -36.12
CA ALA A 424 9.51 19.51 -36.79
C ALA A 424 10.09 19.20 -38.21
N PRO A 425 9.76 19.97 -39.25
CA PRO A 425 10.16 19.70 -40.64
C PRO A 425 11.64 19.96 -40.93
N GLY A 426 12.45 20.23 -39.91
CA GLY A 426 13.86 20.64 -40.05
C GLY A 426 14.04 22.16 -40.12
N GLY A 427 15.29 22.63 -40.30
CA GLY A 427 15.60 24.04 -40.40
C GLY A 427 15.74 24.79 -39.08
N PRO A 428 15.53 26.13 -39.05
CA PRO A 428 15.79 26.97 -37.87
C PRO A 428 14.97 26.58 -36.62
N GLU A 429 13.74 26.08 -36.81
CA GLU A 429 12.85 25.68 -35.74
C GLU A 429 13.37 24.41 -35.04
N ALA A 430 13.79 23.39 -35.79
CA ALA A 430 14.40 22.19 -35.25
C ALA A 430 15.71 22.49 -34.49
N ALA A 431 16.51 23.45 -34.99
CA ALA A 431 17.73 23.89 -34.33
C ALA A 431 17.44 24.57 -32.98
N ARG A 432 16.42 25.42 -32.93
CA ARG A 432 15.96 26.07 -31.68
C ARG A 432 15.47 25.07 -30.67
N LEU A 433 14.60 24.14 -31.05
CA LEU A 433 14.09 23.07 -30.15
C LEU A 433 15.23 22.22 -29.62
N MET A 434 16.24 21.89 -30.46
CA MET A 434 17.42 21.13 -30.00
C MET A 434 18.23 21.91 -28.95
N GLN A 435 18.35 23.22 -29.09
CA GLN A 435 19.02 24.06 -28.10
C GLN A 435 18.24 24.09 -26.78
N GLU A 436 16.92 24.23 -26.83
CA GLU A 436 16.04 24.17 -25.65
C GLU A 436 16.16 22.83 -24.93
N ILE A 437 16.17 21.71 -25.67
CA ILE A 437 16.37 20.36 -25.14
C ILE A 437 17.73 20.22 -24.43
N GLN A 438 18.80 20.73 -25.05
CA GLN A 438 20.14 20.66 -24.45
C GLN A 438 20.21 21.45 -23.13
N GLN A 439 19.58 22.61 -23.07
CA GLN A 439 19.51 23.45 -21.87
C GLN A 439 18.75 22.73 -20.76
N LEU A 440 17.56 22.16 -21.02
CA LEU A 440 16.79 21.38 -20.06
C LEU A 440 17.58 20.17 -19.54
N ARG A 441 18.27 19.44 -20.40
CA ARG A 441 19.13 18.31 -20.02
C ARG A 441 20.30 18.74 -19.14
N GLN A 442 20.83 19.92 -19.33
CA GLN A 442 21.89 20.46 -18.48
C GLN A 442 21.34 20.79 -17.07
N GLU A 443 20.23 21.51 -17.00
CA GLU A 443 19.58 21.83 -15.72
C GLU A 443 19.22 20.55 -14.92
N ILE A 444 18.72 19.52 -15.60
CA ILE A 444 18.43 18.21 -14.96
C ILE A 444 19.70 17.61 -14.36
N ARG A 445 20.83 17.61 -15.08
CA ARG A 445 22.11 17.07 -14.57
C ARG A 445 22.62 17.85 -13.35
N GLU A 446 22.47 19.15 -13.34
CA GLU A 446 22.86 20.00 -12.22
C GLU A 446 22.02 19.70 -10.98
N LEU A 447 20.70 19.54 -11.13
CA LEU A 447 19.81 19.13 -10.05
C LEU A 447 20.12 17.72 -9.55
N GLU A 448 20.43 16.75 -10.42
CA GLU A 448 20.83 15.41 -10.04
C GLU A 448 22.10 15.40 -9.20
N ALA A 449 23.05 16.23 -9.54
CA ALA A 449 24.27 16.38 -8.74
C ALA A 449 23.96 16.91 -7.33
N LEU A 450 23.04 17.88 -7.21
CA LEU A 450 22.61 18.45 -5.92
C LEU A 450 21.72 17.50 -5.08
N ILE A 451 20.95 16.61 -5.73
CA ILE A 451 20.14 15.59 -5.05
C ILE A 451 21.04 14.48 -4.47
N ARG A 452 22.19 14.21 -5.11
CA ARG A 452 23.16 13.18 -4.69
C ARG A 452 24.04 13.59 -3.53
N ILE A 453 24.11 14.87 -3.19
CA ILE A 453 24.90 15.39 -2.06
C ILE A 453 24.01 15.33 -0.80
N PRO A 454 24.33 14.52 0.22
CA PRO A 454 23.58 14.55 1.47
C PRO A 454 23.73 15.93 2.11
N SER A 455 22.61 16.51 2.57
CA SER A 455 22.62 17.70 3.41
C SER A 455 23.45 17.38 4.65
N ARG A 456 24.53 18.15 4.89
CA ARG A 456 25.39 18.05 6.09
C ARG A 456 24.62 18.58 7.30
#